data_f5bf3813da4b50d700306e0ed6e88f16
#
_entry.id   f5bf3813da4b50d700306e0ed6e88f16
#
_cell.length_a   1.000
_cell.length_b   1.000
_cell.length_c   1.000
_cell.angle_alpha   90.00
_cell.angle_beta   90.00
_cell.angle_gamma   90.00
#
_symmetry.space_group_name_H-M   'P 1'
#
loop_
_entity.id
_entity.type
_entity.pdbx_description
1 polymer ?
#
loop_
_entity_poly.entity_id
_entity_poly.type
_entity_poly.pdbx_seq_one_letter_code
_entity_poly.pdbx_strand_id
1 'polypeptide(L)'
;VSYLKHAAQGLEECKQVLYLLGPVGGGKSSIAEKLKYLMQQVPIYSIKGSPVNDHPFCLFDVKEDGDILQKEYGIPKRYLKTIMSPWARKRLHEFNGDITQFKVVRVYPSVLDQVGIAKTEPGDENNQDISSLVGKVDIRRLEQYAQNDPDAYSYSGSLCKVNQGLMEFVEMFKAPIKVLHPLLTATQEGNYNPTEGFSALPFDGLILAHSNESEWQSFRNNKNNEAF
;
A
#
# COMPACT_ATOMS: atom_id res chain seq x y z
N VAL A 1 12.60 10.90 12.99
CA VAL A 1 13.70 10.23 12.24
C VAL A 1 13.85 8.77 12.69
N SER A 2 13.86 8.44 13.99
CA SER A 2 13.96 7.06 14.50
C SER A 2 12.83 6.15 13.98
N TYR A 3 11.58 6.60 14.05
CA TYR A 3 10.42 5.89 13.50
C TYR A 3 10.65 5.44 12.04
N LEU A 4 11.04 6.37 11.16
CA LEU A 4 11.27 6.04 9.72
C LEU A 4 12.44 5.07 9.53
N LYS A 5 13.49 5.15 10.36
CA LYS A 5 14.60 4.19 10.32
C LYS A 5 14.17 2.80 10.75
N HIS A 6 13.36 2.70 11.79
CA HIS A 6 12.83 1.42 12.28
C HIS A 6 11.84 0.81 11.29
N ALA A 7 10.93 1.63 10.73
CA ALA A 7 10.01 1.18 9.68
C ALA A 7 10.77 0.63 8.47
N ALA A 8 11.84 1.31 8.02
CA ALA A 8 12.67 0.84 6.91
C ALA A 8 13.44 -0.47 7.22
N GLN A 9 13.63 -0.80 8.50
CA GLN A 9 14.22 -2.08 8.93
C GLN A 9 13.19 -3.21 9.05
N GLY A 10 11.91 -2.94 8.74
CA GLY A 10 10.84 -3.92 8.88
C GLY A 10 10.48 -4.24 10.34
N LEU A 11 10.74 -3.31 11.27
CA LEU A 11 10.36 -3.41 12.67
C LEU A 11 8.87 -3.05 12.86
N GLU A 12 8.38 -3.08 14.10
CA GLU A 12 6.96 -2.86 14.41
C GLU A 12 6.39 -1.51 13.90
N GLU A 13 7.24 -0.52 13.73
CA GLU A 13 6.87 0.79 13.21
C GLU A 13 6.33 0.74 11.77
N CYS A 14 6.74 -0.23 10.95
CA CYS A 14 6.20 -0.41 9.61
C CYS A 14 4.73 -0.86 9.61
N LYS A 15 4.27 -1.42 10.72
CA LYS A 15 2.88 -1.88 10.93
C LYS A 15 1.97 -0.82 11.51
N GLN A 16 2.45 0.39 11.67
CA GLN A 16 1.71 1.47 12.34
C GLN A 16 1.45 2.63 11.39
N VAL A 17 0.32 3.28 11.58
CA VAL A 17 0.03 4.56 10.94
C VAL A 17 0.74 5.68 11.70
N LEU A 18 1.53 6.48 11.01
CA LEU A 18 2.16 7.66 11.61
C LEU A 18 1.17 8.82 11.64
N TYR A 19 0.70 9.19 12.84
CA TYR A 19 -0.23 10.28 13.02
C TYR A 19 0.49 11.60 13.36
N LEU A 20 0.16 12.65 12.62
CA LEU A 20 0.55 14.02 12.92
C LEU A 20 -0.68 14.79 13.44
N LEU A 21 -0.74 15.00 14.74
CA LEU A 21 -1.82 15.75 15.39
C LEU A 21 -1.37 17.17 15.70
N GLY A 22 -2.26 18.12 15.58
CA GLY A 22 -2.01 19.52 15.93
C GLY A 22 -2.92 20.52 15.24
N PRO A 23 -2.84 21.80 15.59
CA PRO A 23 -3.71 22.84 15.06
C PRO A 23 -3.48 23.09 13.55
N VAL A 24 -4.41 23.78 12.93
CA VAL A 24 -4.24 24.31 11.57
C VAL A 24 -3.03 25.23 11.54
N GLY A 25 -2.20 25.13 10.52
CA GLY A 25 -0.96 25.90 10.42
C GLY A 25 0.22 25.33 11.21
N GLY A 26 0.06 24.24 11.94
CA GLY A 26 1.12 23.59 12.74
C GLY A 26 2.21 22.86 11.97
N GLY A 27 2.31 23.03 10.65
CA GLY A 27 3.39 22.46 9.83
C GLY A 27 3.23 20.99 9.43
N LYS A 28 2.08 20.35 9.75
CA LYS A 28 1.80 18.93 9.41
C LYS A 28 1.97 18.65 7.90
N SER A 29 1.30 19.45 7.09
CA SER A 29 1.39 19.31 5.61
C SER A 29 2.80 19.59 5.09
N SER A 30 3.55 20.51 5.71
CA SER A 30 4.94 20.78 5.31
C SER A 30 5.84 19.56 5.57
N ILE A 31 5.61 18.82 6.66
CA ILE A 31 6.32 17.57 6.95
C ILE A 31 5.96 16.51 5.89
N ALA A 32 4.68 16.34 5.59
CA ALA A 32 4.22 15.41 4.57
C ALA A 32 4.84 15.72 3.19
N GLU A 33 4.81 16.99 2.77
CA GLU A 33 5.42 17.42 1.51
C GLU A 33 6.93 17.16 1.47
N LYS A 34 7.64 17.40 2.58
CA LYS A 34 9.08 17.10 2.64
C LYS A 34 9.38 15.61 2.56
N LEU A 35 8.57 14.78 3.19
CA LEU A 35 8.72 13.31 3.09
C LEU A 35 8.46 12.83 1.66
N LYS A 36 7.40 13.29 1.01
CA LYS A 36 7.12 12.99 -0.40
C LYS A 36 8.26 13.43 -1.32
N TYR A 37 8.78 14.64 -1.10
CA TYR A 37 9.94 15.13 -1.87
C TYR A 37 11.15 14.21 -1.72
N LEU A 38 11.50 13.81 -0.49
CA LEU A 38 12.62 12.90 -0.24
C LEU A 38 12.40 11.53 -0.88
N MET A 39 11.18 11.04 -0.85
CA MET A 39 10.83 9.75 -1.43
C MET A 39 10.98 9.74 -2.96
N GLN A 40 10.68 10.83 -3.63
CA GLN A 40 10.87 10.97 -5.08
C GLN A 40 12.35 10.88 -5.51
N GLN A 41 13.29 11.03 -4.58
CA GLN A 41 14.73 10.93 -4.86
C GLN A 41 15.25 9.48 -4.84
N VAL A 42 14.48 8.54 -4.30
CA VAL A 42 14.89 7.14 -4.12
C VAL A 42 14.00 6.24 -4.96
N PRO A 43 14.57 5.44 -5.87
CA PRO A 43 13.75 4.55 -6.70
C PRO A 43 13.25 3.34 -5.90
N ILE A 44 12.09 2.85 -6.29
CA ILE A 44 11.57 1.54 -5.93
C ILE A 44 11.82 0.55 -7.07
N TYR A 45 11.83 -0.73 -6.76
CA TYR A 45 11.96 -1.80 -7.76
C TYR A 45 10.64 -2.54 -7.90
N SER A 46 10.15 -2.64 -9.12
CA SER A 46 8.85 -3.24 -9.42
C SER A 46 8.96 -4.25 -10.56
N ILE A 47 8.09 -5.24 -10.54
CA ILE A 47 7.84 -6.08 -11.70
C ILE A 47 7.25 -5.21 -12.81
N LYS A 48 7.85 -5.28 -14.00
CA LYS A 48 7.41 -4.46 -15.15
C LYS A 48 5.95 -4.73 -15.50
N GLY A 49 5.14 -3.67 -15.49
CA GLY A 49 3.72 -3.73 -15.82
C GLY A 49 2.82 -4.10 -14.64
N SER A 50 3.37 -4.36 -13.46
CA SER A 50 2.57 -4.57 -12.25
C SER A 50 1.74 -3.33 -11.93
N PRO A 51 0.42 -3.48 -11.77
CA PRO A 51 -0.46 -2.35 -11.45
C PRO A 51 -0.41 -1.93 -9.97
N VAL A 52 0.25 -2.74 -9.14
CA VAL A 52 0.43 -2.49 -7.70
C VAL A 52 1.90 -2.40 -7.30
N ASN A 53 2.80 -2.20 -8.26
CA ASN A 53 4.25 -2.15 -8.01
C ASN A 53 4.74 -3.36 -7.20
N ASP A 54 4.40 -4.59 -7.62
CA ASP A 54 4.88 -5.80 -6.97
C ASP A 54 6.40 -5.76 -6.79
N HIS A 55 6.86 -5.94 -5.55
CA HIS A 55 8.29 -6.03 -5.28
C HIS A 55 8.84 -7.34 -5.85
N PRO A 56 9.97 -7.34 -6.57
CA PRO A 56 10.52 -8.55 -7.20
C PRO A 56 10.77 -9.71 -6.23
N PHE A 57 10.95 -9.45 -4.96
CA PHE A 57 11.12 -10.50 -3.94
C PHE A 57 9.89 -11.37 -3.73
N CYS A 58 8.70 -10.95 -4.20
CA CYS A 58 7.51 -11.82 -4.18
C CYS A 58 7.63 -13.05 -5.08
N LEU A 59 8.62 -13.07 -5.98
CA LEU A 59 8.89 -14.20 -6.87
C LEU A 59 9.65 -15.36 -6.19
N PHE A 60 10.19 -15.14 -4.99
CA PHE A 60 11.00 -16.12 -4.26
C PHE A 60 10.25 -16.69 -3.06
N ASP A 61 10.43 -17.98 -2.80
CA ASP A 61 9.88 -18.64 -1.63
C ASP A 61 10.83 -18.52 -0.44
N VAL A 62 10.28 -18.14 0.74
CA VAL A 62 11.09 -17.95 1.95
C VAL A 62 11.75 -19.25 2.42
N LYS A 63 11.08 -20.40 2.21
CA LYS A 63 11.57 -21.71 2.68
C LYS A 63 12.59 -22.31 1.71
N GLU A 64 12.33 -22.18 0.41
CA GLU A 64 13.16 -22.78 -0.64
C GLU A 64 14.38 -21.90 -0.94
N ASP A 65 14.18 -20.58 -1.14
CA ASP A 65 15.21 -19.66 -1.61
C ASP A 65 15.88 -18.87 -0.49
N GLY A 66 15.22 -18.76 0.68
CA GLY A 66 15.63 -17.84 1.71
C GLY A 66 17.04 -18.05 2.26
N ASP A 67 17.50 -19.31 2.39
CA ASP A 67 18.86 -19.61 2.88
C ASP A 67 19.94 -19.24 1.85
N ILE A 68 19.68 -19.48 0.58
CA ILE A 68 20.61 -19.16 -0.52
C ILE A 68 20.71 -17.65 -0.67
N LEU A 69 19.56 -16.95 -0.72
CA LEU A 69 19.53 -15.50 -0.86
C LEU A 69 20.20 -14.78 0.31
N GLN A 70 20.05 -15.31 1.53
CA GLN A 70 20.72 -14.72 2.70
C GLN A 70 22.24 -14.98 2.71
N LYS A 71 22.68 -16.21 2.39
CA LYS A 71 24.09 -16.59 2.47
C LYS A 71 24.92 -16.04 1.30
N GLU A 72 24.40 -16.13 0.10
CA GLU A 72 25.14 -15.78 -1.12
C GLU A 72 24.97 -14.31 -1.54
N TYR A 73 23.77 -13.74 -1.30
CA TYR A 73 23.43 -12.39 -1.76
C TYR A 73 23.23 -11.39 -0.62
N GLY A 74 23.31 -11.84 0.64
CA GLY A 74 23.12 -10.97 1.81
C GLY A 74 21.70 -10.42 1.97
N ILE A 75 20.69 -11.05 1.34
CA ILE A 75 19.30 -10.62 1.39
C ILE A 75 18.62 -11.29 2.59
N PRO A 76 18.22 -10.52 3.62
CA PRO A 76 17.56 -11.07 4.79
C PRO A 76 16.21 -11.70 4.45
N LYS A 77 15.89 -12.86 5.02
CA LYS A 77 14.61 -13.58 4.81
C LYS A 77 13.36 -12.73 5.08
N ARG A 78 13.46 -11.72 5.95
CA ARG A 78 12.34 -10.82 6.24
C ARG A 78 11.82 -10.05 5.02
N TYR A 79 12.68 -9.80 4.02
CA TYR A 79 12.28 -9.11 2.78
C TYR A 79 11.53 -10.00 1.80
N LEU A 80 11.58 -11.32 1.98
CA LEU A 80 10.88 -12.29 1.14
C LEU A 80 9.43 -12.56 1.60
N LYS A 81 8.94 -11.85 2.63
CA LYS A 81 7.59 -12.06 3.18
C LYS A 81 6.49 -11.37 2.38
N THR A 82 6.83 -10.58 1.38
CA THR A 82 5.83 -9.92 0.54
C THR A 82 5.07 -10.94 -0.29
N ILE A 83 3.75 -10.78 -0.38
CA ILE A 83 2.91 -11.65 -1.20
C ILE A 83 2.93 -11.20 -2.66
N MET A 84 2.72 -12.15 -3.55
CA MET A 84 2.53 -11.88 -4.98
C MET A 84 1.09 -11.43 -5.24
N SER A 85 0.91 -10.33 -5.98
CA SER A 85 -0.43 -9.89 -6.36
C SER A 85 -1.14 -10.90 -7.26
N PRO A 86 -2.49 -10.89 -7.32
CA PRO A 86 -3.24 -11.72 -8.26
C PRO A 86 -2.82 -11.51 -9.72
N TRP A 87 -2.48 -10.27 -10.08
CA TRP A 87 -1.98 -9.94 -11.43
C TRP A 87 -0.65 -10.64 -11.73
N ALA A 88 0.32 -10.54 -10.83
CA ALA A 88 1.62 -11.19 -11.01
C ALA A 88 1.51 -12.72 -10.99
N ARG A 89 0.62 -13.26 -10.13
CA ARG A 89 0.34 -14.71 -10.08
C ARG A 89 -0.25 -15.23 -11.38
N LYS A 90 -1.16 -14.49 -12.00
CA LYS A 90 -1.69 -14.84 -13.34
C LYS A 90 -0.57 -14.89 -14.38
N ARG A 91 0.34 -13.90 -14.38
CA ARG A 91 1.50 -13.87 -15.29
C ARG A 91 2.47 -15.02 -15.04
N LEU A 92 2.72 -15.37 -13.78
CA LEU A 92 3.56 -16.52 -13.43
C LEU A 92 2.96 -17.83 -14.00
N HIS A 93 1.64 -17.98 -13.93
CA HIS A 93 0.95 -19.13 -14.54
C HIS A 93 1.09 -19.13 -16.07
N GLU A 94 0.93 -17.97 -16.72
CA GLU A 94 1.14 -17.81 -18.17
C GLU A 94 2.60 -18.15 -18.59
N PHE A 95 3.56 -17.92 -17.70
CA PHE A 95 4.98 -18.27 -17.88
C PHE A 95 5.32 -19.70 -17.44
N ASN A 96 4.33 -20.55 -17.16
CA ASN A 96 4.51 -21.93 -16.69
C ASN A 96 5.40 -22.03 -15.43
N GLY A 97 5.35 -21.05 -14.55
CA GLY A 97 6.14 -20.99 -13.32
C GLY A 97 7.57 -20.46 -13.49
N ASP A 98 7.96 -20.06 -14.69
CA ASP A 98 9.30 -19.52 -14.95
C ASP A 98 9.43 -18.06 -14.50
N ILE A 99 9.98 -17.83 -13.31
CA ILE A 99 10.19 -16.50 -12.74
C ILE A 99 11.19 -15.65 -13.54
N THR A 100 12.05 -16.25 -14.36
CA THR A 100 13.07 -15.54 -15.14
C THR A 100 12.47 -14.70 -16.28
N GLN A 101 11.24 -14.96 -16.65
CA GLN A 101 10.51 -14.16 -17.65
C GLN A 101 10.02 -12.82 -17.14
N PHE A 102 9.96 -12.63 -15.82
CA PHE A 102 9.64 -11.33 -15.27
C PHE A 102 10.79 -10.34 -15.44
N LYS A 103 10.46 -9.18 -15.96
CA LYS A 103 11.41 -8.06 -16.02
C LYS A 103 11.21 -7.16 -14.80
N VAL A 104 12.32 -6.73 -14.22
CA VAL A 104 12.32 -5.77 -13.12
C VAL A 104 12.64 -4.38 -13.66
N VAL A 105 11.89 -3.39 -13.20
CA VAL A 105 12.11 -1.98 -13.55
C VAL A 105 12.37 -1.17 -12.28
N ARG A 106 13.19 -0.15 -12.45
CA ARG A 106 13.43 0.86 -11.43
C ARG A 106 12.49 2.03 -11.69
N VAL A 107 11.65 2.34 -10.71
CA VAL A 107 10.62 3.36 -10.80
C VAL A 107 10.88 4.43 -9.75
N TYR A 108 10.88 5.70 -10.13
CA TYR A 108 10.95 6.79 -9.17
C TYR A 108 9.52 7.16 -8.74
N PRO A 109 9.23 7.19 -7.43
CA PRO A 109 7.95 7.66 -6.95
C PRO A 109 7.63 9.07 -7.45
N SER A 110 6.37 9.30 -7.80
CA SER A 110 5.90 10.57 -8.35
C SER A 110 4.58 10.98 -7.70
N VAL A 111 4.53 12.21 -7.21
CA VAL A 111 3.29 12.81 -6.68
C VAL A 111 2.31 13.08 -7.81
N LEU A 112 2.80 13.54 -8.97
CA LEU A 112 1.96 13.89 -10.11
C LEU A 112 1.32 12.66 -10.75
N ASP A 113 2.10 11.61 -10.95
CA ASP A 113 1.63 10.37 -11.59
C ASP A 113 0.99 9.41 -10.57
N GLN A 114 1.04 9.75 -9.29
CA GLN A 114 0.56 8.91 -8.19
C GLN A 114 1.17 7.49 -8.22
N VAL A 115 2.46 7.40 -8.40
CA VAL A 115 3.23 6.16 -8.36
C VAL A 115 4.08 6.14 -7.10
N GLY A 116 3.88 5.14 -6.25
CA GLY A 116 4.56 5.05 -4.95
C GLY A 116 4.18 6.15 -3.95
N ILE A 117 3.42 7.16 -4.37
CA ILE A 117 2.92 8.24 -3.52
C ILE A 117 1.47 8.52 -3.89
N ALA A 118 0.58 8.53 -2.90
CA ALA A 118 -0.80 8.96 -3.10
C ALA A 118 -1.27 9.82 -1.93
N LYS A 119 -2.17 10.74 -2.23
CA LYS A 119 -2.86 11.56 -1.24
C LYS A 119 -4.33 11.16 -1.25
N THR A 120 -4.88 10.91 -0.07
CA THR A 120 -6.28 10.60 0.14
C THR A 120 -6.88 11.59 1.11
N GLU A 121 -8.03 12.12 0.76
CA GLU A 121 -8.83 13.00 1.62
C GLU A 121 -10.20 12.34 1.82
N PRO A 122 -10.80 12.44 3.01
CA PRO A 122 -12.18 12.05 3.17
C PRO A 122 -13.04 12.88 2.21
N GLY A 123 -13.87 12.21 1.43
CA GLY A 123 -14.94 12.87 0.69
C GLY A 123 -16.05 13.32 1.62
N ASP A 124 -17.26 13.45 1.09
CA ASP A 124 -18.46 13.68 1.88
C ASP A 124 -18.66 12.50 2.86
N GLU A 125 -18.90 12.77 4.14
CA GLU A 125 -19.04 11.76 5.22
C GLU A 125 -20.05 10.64 4.90
N ASN A 126 -21.00 10.92 4.02
CA ASN A 126 -22.04 9.97 3.61
C ASN A 126 -21.70 9.15 2.37
N ASN A 127 -20.61 9.46 1.64
CA ASN A 127 -20.36 8.91 0.30
C ASN A 127 -18.95 8.36 0.10
N GLN A 128 -18.24 8.01 1.19
CA GLN A 128 -16.92 7.42 1.05
C GLN A 128 -17.02 5.95 0.65
N ASP A 129 -16.66 5.69 -0.59
CA ASP A 129 -16.54 4.37 -1.14
C ASP A 129 -15.15 3.78 -0.81
N ILE A 130 -15.13 2.62 -0.18
CA ILE A 130 -13.92 1.84 0.10
C ILE A 130 -13.08 1.61 -1.17
N SER A 131 -13.71 1.62 -2.34
CA SER A 131 -13.03 1.46 -3.63
C SER A 131 -12.00 2.56 -3.92
N SER A 132 -12.14 3.72 -3.30
CA SER A 132 -11.14 4.79 -3.38
C SER A 132 -9.79 4.40 -2.75
N LEU A 133 -9.82 3.47 -1.80
CA LEU A 133 -8.62 2.93 -1.15
C LEU A 133 -8.11 1.65 -1.82
N VAL A 134 -9.00 0.70 -2.06
CA VAL A 134 -8.62 -0.65 -2.50
C VAL A 134 -8.79 -0.91 -4.00
N GLY A 135 -9.48 -0.02 -4.73
CA GLY A 135 -9.84 -0.21 -6.14
C GLY A 135 -11.18 -0.95 -6.30
N LYS A 136 -11.55 -1.22 -7.53
CA LYS A 136 -12.82 -1.89 -7.90
C LYS A 136 -12.72 -2.58 -9.25
N VAL A 137 -13.67 -3.45 -9.57
CA VAL A 137 -13.80 -4.02 -10.92
C VAL A 137 -14.12 -2.91 -11.93
N ASP A 138 -13.42 -2.90 -13.05
CA ASP A 138 -13.73 -2.02 -14.19
C ASP A 138 -14.79 -2.69 -15.06
N ILE A 139 -16.02 -2.20 -14.96
CA ILE A 139 -17.17 -2.73 -15.70
C ILE A 139 -16.90 -2.81 -17.20
N ARG A 140 -16.13 -1.87 -17.77
CA ARG A 140 -15.79 -1.85 -19.19
C ARG A 140 -14.91 -3.02 -19.63
N ARG A 141 -14.17 -3.61 -18.68
CA ARG A 141 -13.31 -4.78 -18.94
C ARG A 141 -14.04 -6.10 -18.84
N LEU A 142 -15.26 -6.12 -18.30
CA LEU A 142 -16.08 -7.33 -18.19
C LEU A 142 -16.54 -7.89 -19.54
N GLU A 143 -16.45 -7.10 -20.62
CA GLU A 143 -16.65 -7.60 -21.99
C GLU A 143 -15.54 -8.59 -22.42
N GLN A 144 -14.35 -8.50 -21.84
CA GLN A 144 -13.17 -9.29 -22.25
C GLN A 144 -12.71 -10.26 -21.16
N TYR A 145 -12.96 -9.96 -19.89
CA TYR A 145 -12.47 -10.71 -18.73
C TYR A 145 -13.60 -11.09 -17.78
N ALA A 146 -13.49 -12.23 -17.13
CA ALA A 146 -14.42 -12.61 -16.07
C ALA A 146 -14.27 -11.65 -14.87
N GLN A 147 -15.33 -11.49 -14.07
CA GLN A 147 -15.35 -10.56 -12.94
C GLN A 147 -14.26 -10.86 -11.90
N ASN A 148 -13.87 -12.12 -11.76
CA ASN A 148 -12.80 -12.56 -10.86
C ASN A 148 -11.40 -12.57 -11.52
N ASP A 149 -11.29 -12.07 -12.76
CA ASP A 149 -10.00 -11.97 -13.44
C ASP A 149 -9.23 -10.73 -12.95
N PRO A 150 -7.96 -10.86 -12.54
CA PRO A 150 -7.14 -9.71 -12.14
C PRO A 150 -7.02 -8.61 -13.20
N ASP A 151 -7.14 -8.95 -14.48
CA ASP A 151 -7.11 -7.95 -15.56
C ASP A 151 -8.43 -7.17 -15.70
N ALA A 152 -9.52 -7.65 -15.11
CA ALA A 152 -10.78 -6.89 -15.04
C ALA A 152 -10.77 -5.82 -13.94
N TYR A 153 -9.79 -5.84 -13.05
CA TYR A 153 -9.76 -4.95 -11.90
C TYR A 153 -9.10 -3.60 -12.22
N SER A 154 -9.69 -2.53 -11.71
CA SER A 154 -9.09 -1.19 -11.72
C SER A 154 -8.30 -0.99 -10.42
N TYR A 155 -6.98 -0.99 -10.54
CA TYR A 155 -6.04 -0.76 -9.43
C TYR A 155 -5.87 0.73 -9.12
N SER A 156 -6.97 1.49 -9.21
CA SER A 156 -6.97 2.95 -9.02
C SER A 156 -6.99 3.37 -7.54
N GLY A 157 -7.20 2.44 -6.63
CA GLY A 157 -7.20 2.72 -5.20
C GLY A 157 -5.86 3.23 -4.66
N SER A 158 -5.92 4.06 -3.63
CA SER A 158 -4.71 4.66 -3.06
C SER A 158 -3.73 3.62 -2.54
N LEU A 159 -4.20 2.55 -1.89
CA LEU A 159 -3.34 1.44 -1.42
C LEU A 159 -2.64 0.72 -2.57
N CYS A 160 -3.31 0.57 -3.74
CA CYS A 160 -2.70 -0.04 -4.91
C CYS A 160 -1.51 0.78 -5.43
N LYS A 161 -1.62 2.11 -5.38
CA LYS A 161 -0.61 3.04 -5.91
C LYS A 161 0.61 3.18 -5.01
N VAL A 162 0.46 2.95 -3.69
CA VAL A 162 1.50 3.24 -2.69
C VAL A 162 2.24 2.02 -2.17
N ASN A 163 2.06 0.87 -2.78
CA ASN A 163 2.91 -0.28 -2.43
C ASN A 163 4.38 0.10 -2.64
N GLN A 164 5.24 -0.21 -1.68
CA GLN A 164 6.63 0.26 -1.55
C GLN A 164 6.74 1.79 -1.36
N GLY A 165 5.69 2.46 -0.87
CA GLY A 165 5.62 3.91 -0.93
C GLY A 165 5.03 4.61 0.28
N LEU A 166 4.46 5.78 0.04
CA LEU A 166 3.90 6.67 1.06
C LEU A 166 2.46 7.07 0.71
N MET A 167 1.53 6.74 1.57
CA MET A 167 0.17 7.25 1.54
C MET A 167 0.01 8.40 2.52
N GLU A 168 -0.39 9.56 2.04
CA GLU A 168 -0.84 10.66 2.89
C GLU A 168 -2.35 10.61 3.03
N PHE A 169 -2.84 10.45 4.26
CA PHE A 169 -4.25 10.51 4.57
C PHE A 169 -4.57 11.80 5.33
N VAL A 170 -5.19 12.74 4.64
CA VAL A 170 -5.58 14.04 5.20
C VAL A 170 -6.89 13.88 5.96
N GLU A 171 -6.99 14.47 7.15
CA GLU A 171 -8.20 14.48 7.99
C GLU A 171 -8.82 13.08 8.18
N MET A 172 -7.97 12.08 8.40
CA MET A 172 -8.33 10.67 8.44
C MET A 172 -9.50 10.36 9.40
N PHE A 173 -9.58 11.08 10.52
CA PHE A 173 -10.62 10.83 11.54
C PHE A 173 -12.02 11.31 11.14
N LYS A 174 -12.16 12.01 10.03
CA LYS A 174 -13.47 12.30 9.41
C LYS A 174 -14.01 11.13 8.59
N ALA A 175 -13.15 10.17 8.22
CA ALA A 175 -13.57 9.02 7.45
C ALA A 175 -14.40 8.04 8.29
N PRO A 176 -15.45 7.41 7.74
CA PRO A 176 -16.18 6.35 8.41
C PRO A 176 -15.25 5.18 8.75
N ILE A 177 -15.42 4.58 9.94
CA ILE A 177 -14.58 3.48 10.42
C ILE A 177 -14.48 2.33 9.41
N LYS A 178 -15.56 2.03 8.69
CA LYS A 178 -15.60 0.96 7.68
C LYS A 178 -14.62 1.18 6.54
N VAL A 179 -14.37 2.43 6.17
CA VAL A 179 -13.40 2.80 5.11
C VAL A 179 -11.97 2.64 5.62
N LEU A 180 -11.76 2.77 6.93
CA LEU A 180 -10.44 2.66 7.54
C LEU A 180 -9.99 1.21 7.79
N HIS A 181 -10.90 0.23 7.82
CA HIS A 181 -10.56 -1.18 8.07
C HIS A 181 -9.47 -1.74 7.14
N PRO A 182 -9.49 -1.50 5.81
CA PRO A 182 -8.40 -1.96 4.94
C PRO A 182 -7.03 -1.44 5.33
N LEU A 183 -6.94 -0.26 5.95
CA LEU A 183 -5.67 0.31 6.40
C LEU A 183 -5.08 -0.50 7.55
N LEU A 184 -5.92 -0.97 8.49
CA LEU A 184 -5.47 -1.83 9.59
C LEU A 184 -4.87 -3.13 9.07
N THR A 185 -5.60 -3.82 8.18
CA THR A 185 -5.12 -5.06 7.59
C THR A 185 -3.84 -4.82 6.78
N ALA A 186 -3.82 -3.76 5.96
CA ALA A 186 -2.66 -3.41 5.15
C ALA A 186 -1.40 -3.19 6.01
N THR A 187 -1.51 -2.44 7.10
CA THR A 187 -0.36 -2.14 7.96
C THR A 187 0.07 -3.33 8.81
N GLN A 188 -0.89 -4.07 9.38
CA GLN A 188 -0.59 -5.17 10.30
C GLN A 188 -0.12 -6.43 9.57
N GLU A 189 -0.77 -6.78 8.46
CA GLU A 189 -0.54 -8.03 7.74
C GLU A 189 0.32 -7.87 6.48
N GLY A 190 0.58 -6.64 6.04
CA GLY A 190 1.30 -6.38 4.78
C GLY A 190 0.49 -6.72 3.53
N ASN A 191 -0.83 -6.81 3.66
CA ASN A 191 -1.74 -7.08 2.56
C ASN A 191 -3.15 -6.56 2.89
N TYR A 192 -4.01 -6.48 1.89
CA TYR A 192 -5.41 -6.09 2.06
C TYR A 192 -6.30 -6.76 1.00
N ASN A 193 -7.57 -6.94 1.34
CA ASN A 193 -8.52 -7.55 0.43
C ASN A 193 -9.10 -6.52 -0.55
N PRO A 194 -9.20 -6.86 -1.84
CA PRO A 194 -9.94 -6.08 -2.82
C PRO A 194 -11.45 -6.06 -2.50
N THR A 195 -12.20 -5.20 -3.17
CA THR A 195 -13.66 -5.14 -3.02
C THR A 195 -14.36 -6.40 -3.53
N GLU A 196 -13.74 -7.14 -4.41
CA GLU A 196 -14.32 -8.31 -5.07
C GLU A 196 -13.30 -9.45 -5.27
N GLY A 197 -13.79 -10.59 -5.21
CA GLY A 197 -13.60 -11.99 -5.62
C GLY A 197 -12.21 -12.58 -5.88
N PHE A 198 -11.09 -11.91 -5.68
CA PHE A 198 -9.79 -12.55 -5.78
C PHE A 198 -8.93 -12.32 -4.53
N SER A 199 -7.77 -12.97 -4.48
CA SER A 199 -6.90 -12.99 -3.31
C SER A 199 -6.34 -11.60 -2.95
N ALA A 200 -5.84 -11.49 -1.71
CA ALA A 200 -5.29 -10.26 -1.16
C ALA A 200 -4.20 -9.62 -2.05
N LEU A 201 -4.15 -8.30 -2.00
CA LEU A 201 -3.16 -7.46 -2.66
C LEU A 201 -2.01 -7.14 -1.69
N PRO A 202 -0.75 -7.09 -2.15
CA PRO A 202 0.39 -6.76 -1.30
C PRO A 202 0.35 -5.30 -0.86
N PHE A 203 0.87 -5.04 0.34
CA PHE A 203 1.13 -3.72 0.83
C PHE A 203 2.43 -3.69 1.64
N ASP A 204 3.38 -2.90 1.20
CA ASP A 204 4.63 -2.59 1.90
C ASP A 204 4.88 -1.09 1.76
N GLY A 205 4.09 -0.32 2.49
CA GLY A 205 4.12 1.14 2.43
C GLY A 205 3.97 1.79 3.79
N LEU A 206 4.25 3.07 3.83
CA LEU A 206 4.03 3.90 5.02
C LEU A 206 2.74 4.70 4.87
N ILE A 207 1.92 4.70 5.92
CA ILE A 207 0.74 5.54 6.00
C ILE A 207 1.03 6.70 6.94
N LEU A 208 0.97 7.91 6.40
CA LEU A 208 1.08 9.16 7.14
C LEU A 208 -0.30 9.81 7.19
N ALA A 209 -0.89 9.86 8.37
CA ALA A 209 -2.17 10.50 8.57
C ALA A 209 -2.00 11.80 9.33
N HIS A 210 -2.80 12.80 9.02
CA HIS A 210 -2.86 14.00 9.82
C HIS A 210 -4.29 14.47 10.02
N SER A 211 -4.52 15.04 11.20
CA SER A 211 -5.81 15.56 11.59
C SER A 211 -5.63 16.67 12.63
N ASN A 212 -6.70 17.34 12.97
CA ASN A 212 -6.70 18.24 14.11
C ASN A 212 -7.04 17.48 15.41
N GLU A 213 -6.75 18.11 16.55
CA GLU A 213 -6.90 17.46 17.85
C GLU A 213 -8.37 17.23 18.23
N SER A 214 -9.27 18.12 17.82
CA SER A 214 -10.70 18.01 18.10
C SER A 214 -11.32 16.79 17.36
N GLU A 215 -10.93 16.55 16.13
CA GLU A 215 -11.36 15.36 15.36
C GLU A 215 -10.85 14.07 15.98
N TRP A 216 -9.58 14.07 16.40
CA TRP A 216 -9.00 12.93 17.13
C TRP A 216 -9.76 12.63 18.41
N GLN A 217 -10.07 13.64 19.23
CA GLN A 217 -10.84 13.44 20.47
C GLN A 217 -12.25 12.93 20.19
N SER A 218 -12.93 13.46 19.18
CA SER A 218 -14.25 12.99 18.74
C SER A 218 -14.21 11.54 18.29
N PHE A 219 -13.20 11.17 17.50
CA PHE A 219 -12.98 9.81 17.04
C PHE A 219 -12.73 8.84 18.20
N ARG A 220 -11.84 9.20 19.12
CA ARG A 220 -11.48 8.40 20.29
C ARG A 220 -12.64 8.19 21.26
N ASN A 221 -13.52 9.18 21.42
CA ASN A 221 -14.66 9.11 22.33
C ASN A 221 -15.83 8.27 21.78
N ASN A 222 -15.79 7.89 20.50
CA ASN A 222 -16.78 7.03 19.89
C ASN A 222 -16.42 5.56 20.16
N LYS A 223 -17.26 4.87 20.96
CA LYS A 223 -17.07 3.46 21.32
C LYS A 223 -16.95 2.51 20.14
N ASN A 224 -17.50 2.86 18.98
CA ASN A 224 -17.40 2.05 17.77
C ASN A 224 -15.99 2.04 17.17
N ASN A 225 -15.11 2.93 17.65
CA ASN A 225 -13.75 3.12 17.11
C ASN A 225 -12.67 2.50 18.02
N GLU A 226 -13.04 1.72 19.03
CA GLU A 226 -12.08 1.12 19.99
C GLU A 226 -11.04 0.18 19.33
N ALA A 227 -11.33 -0.33 18.13
CA ALA A 227 -10.42 -1.21 17.38
C ALA A 227 -9.30 -0.44 16.63
N PHE A 228 -9.33 0.88 16.62
CA PHE A 228 -8.36 1.80 16.02
C PHE A 228 -7.52 2.49 17.07
#